data_c1ee0a904b40d46824751c4fe75ea953
#
_entry.id   c1ee0a904b40d46824751c4fe75ea953
#
_cell.length_a   1.000
_cell.length_b   1.000
_cell.length_c   1.000
_cell.angle_alpha   90.00
_cell.angle_beta   90.00
_cell.angle_gamma   90.00
#
_symmetry.space_group_name_H-M   'P 1'
#
loop_
_entity.id
_entity.type
_entity.pdbx_description
1 polymer ?
#
loop_
_entity_poly.entity_id
_entity_poly.type
_entity_poly.pdbx_seq_one_letter_code
_entity_poly.pdbx_strand_id
1 'polypeptide(L)'
;MLLLRSSRVVLRHSVLYREILACKRLTLGLRGQGRVNNKQQTMGIRGLAGYLKWKVASARTGIHWYTHKGQKWAIDTSCIMYRARAAELSPLTVIASLVVRLKLAGITPVFVFDGRPPTAKTDVIDQRREHRETTLKEISALEYILDTSANMSHMDKALTERRVSDLRAKIPQVTSGDKDQIKQLLYGAGVLFVSASGEADDFLGYLARSGEVQAVISTDMDMLARGVRLLITPETADLTVLTAIHTDLVLKCLGLTYEQFVDACVLMGTDYTGREFKTMKPVDAVAAAKTGIVWPSTAEGELCRVAVSSLHGTGKTVSDLLNETQMAKWIQGPPAREAATIEKMAEEYGWPDKWRVQL
;
A
#
# COMPACT_ATOMS: atom_id res chain seq x y z
N MET A 1 47.81 -15.96 3.93
CA MET A 1 47.30 -14.65 4.37
C MET A 1 45.99 -14.32 3.70
N LEU A 2 45.06 -15.28 3.55
CA LEU A 2 43.77 -15.16 2.84
C LEU A 2 42.54 -15.67 3.62
N LEU A 3 42.72 -16.04 4.90
CA LEU A 3 41.66 -16.63 5.74
C LEU A 3 41.10 -15.70 6.83
N LEU A 4 41.54 -14.43 6.89
CA LEU A 4 41.09 -13.45 7.92
C LEU A 4 40.12 -12.40 7.44
N ARG A 5 39.69 -12.40 6.15
CA ARG A 5 38.69 -11.42 5.62
C ARG A 5 37.25 -11.93 5.68
N SER A 6 37.00 -13.24 5.79
CA SER A 6 35.61 -13.75 5.81
C SER A 6 34.94 -13.61 7.19
N SER A 7 35.71 -13.60 8.27
CA SER A 7 35.19 -13.54 9.65
C SER A 7 34.60 -12.17 10.03
N ARG A 8 35.07 -11.06 9.43
CA ARG A 8 34.56 -9.71 9.73
C ARG A 8 33.23 -9.40 9.07
N VAL A 9 32.92 -10.03 7.96
CA VAL A 9 31.63 -9.85 7.27
C VAL A 9 30.53 -10.60 8.00
N VAL A 10 30.78 -11.82 8.46
CA VAL A 10 29.81 -12.64 9.21
C VAL A 10 29.49 -12.04 10.59
N LEU A 11 30.49 -11.43 11.27
CA LEU A 11 30.27 -10.75 12.54
C LEU A 11 29.44 -9.46 12.42
N ARG A 12 29.55 -8.72 11.30
CA ARG A 12 28.69 -7.54 11.03
C ARG A 12 27.24 -7.93 10.82
N HIS A 13 26.95 -9.07 10.19
CA HIS A 13 25.58 -9.56 10.00
C HIS A 13 24.90 -9.99 11.31
N SER A 14 25.66 -10.57 12.25
CA SER A 14 25.12 -11.00 13.55
C SER A 14 24.78 -9.81 14.46
N VAL A 15 25.52 -8.72 14.39
CA VAL A 15 25.24 -7.47 15.15
C VAL A 15 24.03 -6.77 14.58
N LEU A 16 23.90 -6.66 13.24
CA LEU A 16 22.73 -6.08 12.57
C LEU A 16 21.46 -6.87 12.91
N TYR A 17 21.53 -8.20 12.95
CA TYR A 17 20.40 -9.07 13.30
C TYR A 17 19.99 -8.93 14.78
N ARG A 18 20.94 -8.74 15.68
CA ARG A 18 20.66 -8.49 17.12
C ARG A 18 20.01 -7.14 17.38
N GLU A 19 20.34 -6.12 16.58
CA GLU A 19 19.78 -4.77 16.75
C GLU A 19 18.42 -4.60 16.05
N ILE A 20 18.15 -5.34 14.97
CA ILE A 20 16.78 -5.51 14.43
C ILE A 20 15.89 -6.19 15.49
N LEU A 21 16.45 -7.13 16.28
CA LEU A 21 15.77 -7.74 17.42
C LEU A 21 15.61 -6.79 18.62
N ALA A 22 16.48 -5.80 18.79
CA ALA A 22 16.35 -4.78 19.84
C ALA A 22 15.24 -3.77 19.49
N CYS A 23 15.06 -3.39 18.22
CA CYS A 23 13.85 -2.69 17.76
C CYS A 23 12.58 -3.50 18.02
N LYS A 24 12.62 -4.83 17.92
CA LYS A 24 11.49 -5.68 18.32
C LYS A 24 11.16 -5.58 19.82
N ARG A 25 12.10 -5.25 20.69
CA ARG A 25 11.84 -5.10 22.16
C ARG A 25 11.15 -3.78 22.51
N LEU A 26 11.33 -2.73 21.73
CA LEU A 26 10.58 -1.48 21.88
C LEU A 26 9.12 -1.58 21.38
N THR A 27 8.85 -2.50 20.45
CA THR A 27 7.49 -2.82 19.97
C THR A 27 6.81 -3.95 20.76
N LEU A 28 7.52 -4.67 21.65
CA LEU A 28 6.98 -5.78 22.45
C LEU A 28 6.11 -5.36 23.63
N GLY A 29 5.93 -4.04 23.88
CA GLY A 29 4.92 -3.51 24.81
C GLY A 29 3.47 -3.62 24.29
N LEU A 30 3.26 -3.99 23.03
CA LEU A 30 1.95 -4.05 22.39
C LEU A 30 1.51 -5.49 22.01
N ARG A 31 1.83 -6.48 22.82
CA ARG A 31 1.24 -7.82 22.69
C ARG A 31 -0.21 -7.82 23.22
N GLY A 32 -1.12 -7.50 22.32
CA GLY A 32 -2.56 -7.52 22.50
C GLY A 32 -3.33 -7.27 21.23
N GLN A 33 -2.70 -7.44 20.05
CA GLN A 33 -3.41 -7.32 18.78
C GLN A 33 -4.31 -8.54 18.59
N GLY A 34 -5.54 -8.44 19.14
CA GLY A 34 -6.65 -9.26 18.72
C GLY A 34 -6.76 -9.19 17.19
N ARG A 35 -6.96 -10.33 16.54
CA ARG A 35 -7.33 -10.40 15.12
C ARG A 35 -8.48 -9.42 14.90
N VAL A 36 -8.18 -8.28 14.32
CA VAL A 36 -9.21 -7.37 13.82
C VAL A 36 -9.92 -8.15 12.71
N ASN A 37 -11.12 -8.58 13.00
CA ASN A 37 -12.02 -9.18 12.02
C ASN A 37 -12.47 -8.05 11.10
N ASN A 38 -11.59 -7.70 10.16
CA ASN A 38 -11.75 -6.61 9.22
C ASN A 38 -12.76 -7.04 8.14
N LYS A 39 -14.06 -6.85 8.42
CA LYS A 39 -15.03 -6.56 7.37
C LYS A 39 -14.86 -5.08 6.93
N GLN A 40 -13.62 -4.64 6.73
CA GLN A 40 -13.39 -3.43 5.97
C GLN A 40 -13.93 -3.67 4.56
N GLN A 41 -14.79 -2.77 4.09
CA GLN A 41 -15.05 -2.63 2.66
C GLN A 41 -13.67 -2.55 1.99
N THR A 42 -13.23 -3.68 1.41
CA THR A 42 -11.96 -3.79 0.74
C THR A 42 -12.01 -2.83 -0.43
N MET A 43 -11.15 -1.80 -0.39
CA MET A 43 -10.84 -0.98 -1.55
C MET A 43 -10.36 -1.94 -2.64
N GLY A 44 -10.74 -1.67 -3.89
CA GLY A 44 -10.35 -2.50 -5.01
C GLY A 44 -11.26 -3.71 -5.28
N ILE A 45 -10.71 -4.74 -5.90
CA ILE A 45 -11.45 -5.91 -6.40
C ILE A 45 -12.04 -6.72 -5.25
N ARG A 46 -13.37 -6.88 -5.27
CA ARG A 46 -14.14 -7.48 -4.17
C ARG A 46 -13.75 -8.93 -3.93
N GLY A 47 -13.29 -9.24 -2.71
CA GLY A 47 -12.96 -10.58 -2.28
C GLY A 47 -11.67 -11.18 -2.84
N LEU A 48 -10.98 -10.49 -3.75
CA LEU A 48 -9.75 -10.97 -4.39
C LEU A 48 -8.65 -11.26 -3.37
N ALA A 49 -8.37 -10.33 -2.46
CA ALA A 49 -7.32 -10.50 -1.45
C ALA A 49 -7.51 -11.75 -0.59
N GLY A 50 -8.74 -11.97 -0.10
CA GLY A 50 -9.09 -13.16 0.68
C GLY A 50 -8.99 -14.45 -0.14
N TYR A 51 -9.43 -14.40 -1.38
CA TYR A 51 -9.37 -15.53 -2.31
C TYR A 51 -7.93 -15.95 -2.63
N LEU A 52 -7.06 -14.98 -2.97
CA LEU A 52 -5.66 -15.24 -3.25
C LEU A 52 -4.91 -15.76 -2.03
N LYS A 53 -5.20 -15.23 -0.83
CA LYS A 53 -4.59 -15.71 0.41
C LYS A 53 -4.87 -17.18 0.66
N TRP A 54 -6.07 -17.64 0.33
CA TRP A 54 -6.50 -19.03 0.52
C TRP A 54 -6.11 -19.94 -0.65
N LYS A 55 -6.33 -19.48 -1.90
CA LYS A 55 -6.23 -20.35 -3.09
C LYS A 55 -4.82 -20.45 -3.65
N VAL A 56 -4.02 -19.37 -3.54
CA VAL A 56 -2.70 -19.28 -4.16
C VAL A 56 -1.61 -18.96 -3.13
N ALA A 57 -1.68 -19.59 -1.97
CA ALA A 57 -0.69 -19.39 -0.90
C ALA A 57 0.76 -19.60 -1.39
N SER A 58 0.99 -20.50 -2.35
CA SER A 58 2.30 -20.77 -2.96
C SER A 58 2.85 -19.62 -3.83
N ALA A 59 1.99 -18.71 -4.26
CA ALA A 59 2.42 -17.49 -4.99
C ALA A 59 2.84 -16.36 -4.04
N ARG A 60 2.77 -16.58 -2.73
CA ARG A 60 3.11 -15.64 -1.67
C ARG A 60 4.39 -16.09 -0.98
N THR A 61 5.40 -15.23 -0.95
CA THR A 61 6.69 -15.52 -0.33
C THR A 61 7.11 -14.39 0.60
N GLY A 62 7.85 -14.71 1.65
CA GLY A 62 8.51 -13.69 2.47
C GLY A 62 9.58 -12.97 1.66
N ILE A 63 9.85 -11.71 1.99
CA ILE A 63 10.84 -10.91 1.30
C ILE A 63 12.21 -11.08 1.93
N HIS A 64 13.17 -11.42 1.08
CA HIS A 64 14.60 -11.37 1.37
C HIS A 64 15.18 -10.11 0.71
N TRP A 65 15.24 -9.00 1.43
CA TRP A 65 15.60 -7.68 0.92
C TRP A 65 16.84 -7.65 0.01
N TYR A 66 17.91 -8.34 0.41
CA TYR A 66 19.18 -8.32 -0.32
C TYR A 66 19.15 -9.02 -1.68
N THR A 67 18.17 -9.89 -1.94
CA THR A 67 18.00 -10.52 -3.25
C THR A 67 17.48 -9.56 -4.31
N HIS A 68 17.01 -8.38 -3.88
CA HIS A 68 16.45 -7.33 -4.71
C HIS A 68 17.38 -6.13 -4.88
N LYS A 69 18.65 -6.26 -4.48
CA LYS A 69 19.66 -5.20 -4.64
C LYS A 69 19.77 -4.77 -6.11
N GLY A 70 19.82 -3.44 -6.34
CA GLY A 70 19.88 -2.84 -7.65
C GLY A 70 18.54 -2.67 -8.34
N GLN A 71 17.45 -3.19 -7.77
CA GLN A 71 16.10 -2.99 -8.29
C GLN A 71 15.55 -1.59 -7.95
N LYS A 72 14.61 -1.12 -8.76
CA LYS A 72 13.80 0.07 -8.49
C LYS A 72 12.39 -0.38 -8.13
N TRP A 73 11.89 0.07 -6.98
CA TRP A 73 10.56 -0.26 -6.49
C TRP A 73 9.70 0.98 -6.38
N ALA A 74 8.49 0.92 -6.92
CA ALA A 74 7.50 1.99 -6.74
C ALA A 74 6.67 1.75 -5.48
N ILE A 75 6.28 2.82 -4.81
CA ILE A 75 5.57 2.79 -3.54
C ILE A 75 4.27 3.59 -3.68
N ASP A 76 3.15 2.92 -3.44
CA ASP A 76 1.86 3.57 -3.22
C ASP A 76 1.87 4.28 -1.87
N THR A 77 2.15 5.57 -1.92
CA THR A 77 2.33 6.36 -0.70
C THR A 77 1.04 6.50 0.10
N SER A 78 -0.08 6.72 -0.59
CA SER A 78 -1.38 6.90 0.06
C SER A 78 -1.81 5.66 0.82
N CYS A 79 -1.65 4.49 0.22
CA CYS A 79 -1.95 3.22 0.85
C CYS A 79 -1.20 3.03 2.18
N ILE A 80 0.12 3.34 2.20
CA ILE A 80 0.94 3.26 3.41
C ILE A 80 0.48 4.27 4.46
N MET A 81 0.20 5.52 4.06
CA MET A 81 -0.24 6.58 4.96
C MET A 81 -1.56 6.21 5.66
N TYR A 82 -2.56 5.77 4.89
CA TYR A 82 -3.85 5.37 5.44
C TYR A 82 -3.72 4.14 6.35
N ARG A 83 -2.87 3.18 5.98
CA ARG A 83 -2.61 1.99 6.81
C ARG A 83 -1.94 2.34 8.13
N ALA A 84 -0.95 3.24 8.12
CA ALA A 84 -0.30 3.72 9.32
C ALA A 84 -1.31 4.42 10.26
N ARG A 85 -2.12 5.33 9.72
CA ARG A 85 -3.16 6.04 10.48
C ARG A 85 -4.22 5.11 11.04
N ALA A 86 -4.65 4.09 10.30
CA ALA A 86 -5.60 3.09 10.77
C ALA A 86 -5.06 2.27 11.96
N ALA A 87 -3.75 2.18 12.10
CA ALA A 87 -3.05 1.53 13.21
C ALA A 87 -2.54 2.52 14.26
N GLU A 88 -2.99 3.77 14.23
CA GLU A 88 -2.59 4.85 15.16
C GLU A 88 -1.06 5.13 15.12
N LEU A 89 -0.39 4.77 14.01
CA LEU A 89 1.02 5.05 13.80
C LEU A 89 1.22 6.38 13.06
N SER A 90 2.39 6.99 13.22
CA SER A 90 2.81 8.14 12.42
C SER A 90 3.18 7.70 11.00
N PRO A 91 2.48 8.19 9.95
CA PRO A 91 2.85 7.88 8.56
C PRO A 91 4.29 8.28 8.22
N LEU A 92 4.75 9.40 8.79
CA LEU A 92 6.10 9.91 8.60
C LEU A 92 7.15 8.92 9.12
N THR A 93 6.99 8.42 10.35
CA THR A 93 7.91 7.46 10.96
C THR A 93 7.92 6.13 10.19
N VAL A 94 6.75 5.65 9.75
CA VAL A 94 6.63 4.41 8.98
C VAL A 94 7.35 4.53 7.63
N ILE A 95 7.14 5.65 6.93
CA ILE A 95 7.78 5.91 5.62
C ILE A 95 9.28 6.12 5.78
N ALA A 96 9.73 6.87 6.81
CA ALA A 96 11.15 7.05 7.09
C ALA A 96 11.84 5.70 7.31
N SER A 97 11.26 4.83 8.12
CA SER A 97 11.76 3.46 8.35
C SER A 97 11.81 2.62 7.08
N LEU A 98 10.81 2.76 6.19
CA LEU A 98 10.80 2.06 4.90
C LEU A 98 11.91 2.57 3.98
N VAL A 99 12.10 3.88 3.85
CA VAL A 99 13.16 4.50 3.05
C VAL A 99 14.53 3.97 3.47
N VAL A 100 14.80 3.97 4.77
CA VAL A 100 16.07 3.45 5.31
C VAL A 100 16.28 1.99 4.92
N ARG A 101 15.28 1.14 5.14
CA ARG A 101 15.38 -0.30 4.82
C ARG A 101 15.60 -0.55 3.34
N LEU A 102 14.89 0.15 2.46
CA LEU A 102 15.07 0.02 1.01
C LEU A 102 16.48 0.44 0.59
N LYS A 103 16.96 1.60 1.07
CA LYS A 103 18.31 2.07 0.74
C LYS A 103 19.40 1.15 1.28
N LEU A 104 19.28 0.64 2.51
CA LEU A 104 20.22 -0.34 3.07
C LEU A 104 20.26 -1.65 2.27
N ALA A 105 19.12 -2.07 1.73
CA ALA A 105 19.04 -3.22 0.84
C ALA A 105 19.58 -2.94 -0.57
N GLY A 106 19.94 -1.70 -0.90
CA GLY A 106 20.38 -1.29 -2.23
C GLY A 106 19.24 -1.23 -3.25
N ILE A 107 18.00 -1.03 -2.78
CA ILE A 107 16.80 -0.87 -3.60
C ILE A 107 16.52 0.62 -3.77
N THR A 108 16.27 1.06 -5.00
CA THR A 108 15.93 2.46 -5.30
C THR A 108 14.42 2.68 -5.16
N PRO A 109 13.94 3.42 -4.15
CA PRO A 109 12.52 3.69 -3.99
C PRO A 109 12.05 4.85 -4.86
N VAL A 110 10.82 4.74 -5.37
CA VAL A 110 10.06 5.81 -6.03
C VAL A 110 8.70 5.93 -5.37
N PHE A 111 8.43 7.05 -4.73
CA PHE A 111 7.14 7.27 -4.06
C PHE A 111 6.16 7.95 -5.00
N VAL A 112 4.97 7.38 -5.11
CA VAL A 112 3.89 7.92 -5.95
C VAL A 112 2.74 8.37 -5.05
N PHE A 113 2.34 9.64 -5.21
CA PHE A 113 1.20 10.23 -4.51
C PHE A 113 0.01 10.33 -5.45
N ASP A 114 -1.20 10.18 -4.91
CA ASP A 114 -2.44 10.46 -5.65
C ASP A 114 -2.54 11.93 -6.02
N GLY A 115 -3.05 12.16 -7.23
CA GLY A 115 -3.53 13.45 -7.71
C GLY A 115 -5.04 13.61 -7.52
N ARG A 116 -5.72 14.09 -8.56
CA ARG A 116 -7.18 14.26 -8.55
C ARG A 116 -7.86 12.94 -8.88
N PRO A 117 -8.86 12.50 -8.10
CA PRO A 117 -9.63 11.31 -8.43
C PRO A 117 -10.40 11.51 -9.74
N PRO A 118 -10.54 10.46 -10.57
CA PRO A 118 -11.33 10.50 -11.78
C PRO A 118 -12.83 10.65 -11.48
N THR A 119 -13.56 11.33 -12.36
CA THR A 119 -15.01 11.53 -12.23
C THR A 119 -15.80 10.21 -12.18
N ALA A 120 -15.30 9.16 -12.83
CA ALA A 120 -15.92 7.83 -12.81
C ALA A 120 -16.01 7.19 -11.41
N LYS A 121 -15.29 7.71 -10.41
CA LYS A 121 -15.31 7.21 -9.02
C LYS A 121 -16.11 8.09 -8.06
N THR A 122 -16.85 9.09 -8.55
CA THR A 122 -17.62 10.02 -7.71
C THR A 122 -18.54 9.27 -6.75
N ASP A 123 -19.28 8.27 -7.22
CA ASP A 123 -20.18 7.45 -6.39
C ASP A 123 -19.49 6.73 -5.24
N VAL A 124 -18.28 6.20 -5.49
CA VAL A 124 -17.49 5.51 -4.48
C VAL A 124 -16.96 6.50 -3.44
N ILE A 125 -16.57 7.69 -3.90
CA ILE A 125 -16.08 8.77 -3.03
C ILE A 125 -17.22 9.26 -2.13
N ASP A 126 -18.42 9.47 -2.68
CA ASP A 126 -19.59 9.91 -1.91
C ASP A 126 -20.01 8.86 -0.88
N GLN A 127 -19.99 7.56 -1.21
CA GLN A 127 -20.23 6.49 -0.24
C GLN A 127 -19.22 6.50 0.91
N ARG A 128 -17.93 6.70 0.59
CA ARG A 128 -16.90 6.78 1.63
C ARG A 128 -17.11 7.99 2.53
N ARG A 129 -17.57 9.10 1.96
CA ARG A 129 -17.92 10.30 2.72
C ARG A 129 -19.10 10.08 3.63
N GLU A 130 -20.22 9.52 3.14
CA GLU A 130 -21.39 9.17 3.94
C GLU A 130 -21.07 8.19 5.08
N HIS A 131 -20.30 7.13 4.77
CA HIS A 131 -19.86 6.18 5.77
C HIS A 131 -18.99 6.84 6.83
N ARG A 132 -18.09 7.74 6.44
CA ARG A 132 -17.26 8.49 7.36
C ARG A 132 -18.09 9.40 8.26
N GLU A 133 -19.03 10.14 7.71
CA GLU A 133 -19.93 11.03 8.47
C GLU A 133 -20.76 10.25 9.50
N THR A 134 -21.31 9.10 9.10
CA THR A 134 -22.04 8.20 9.99
C THR A 134 -21.15 7.67 11.12
N THR A 135 -19.94 7.23 10.78
CA THR A 135 -18.98 6.72 11.78
C THR A 135 -18.51 7.81 12.74
N LEU A 136 -18.31 9.04 12.27
CA LEU A 136 -17.98 10.19 13.13
C LEU A 136 -19.10 10.50 14.13
N LYS A 137 -20.37 10.42 13.71
CA LYS A 137 -21.52 10.59 14.63
C LYS A 137 -21.54 9.51 15.70
N GLU A 138 -21.25 8.24 15.35
CA GLU A 138 -21.16 7.15 16.32
C GLU A 138 -20.02 7.38 17.33
N ILE A 139 -18.85 7.81 16.85
CA ILE A 139 -17.70 8.15 17.71
C ILE A 139 -18.09 9.25 18.68
N SER A 140 -18.62 10.37 18.20
CA SER A 140 -19.01 11.51 19.05
C SER A 140 -20.04 11.12 20.11
N ALA A 141 -20.99 10.24 19.78
CA ALA A 141 -21.97 9.74 20.77
C ALA A 141 -21.31 8.88 21.85
N LEU A 142 -20.35 8.01 21.49
CA LEU A 142 -19.63 7.19 22.45
C LEU A 142 -18.69 8.02 23.34
N GLU A 143 -18.03 9.03 22.78
CA GLU A 143 -17.19 9.97 23.55
C GLU A 143 -18.03 10.78 24.54
N TYR A 144 -19.20 11.27 24.12
CA TYR A 144 -20.14 11.94 25.02
C TYR A 144 -20.58 11.03 26.19
N ILE A 145 -20.82 9.73 25.94
CA ILE A 145 -21.12 8.76 26.99
C ILE A 145 -19.94 8.59 27.95
N LEU A 146 -18.71 8.49 27.43
CA LEU A 146 -17.49 8.40 28.25
C LEU A 146 -17.29 9.62 29.16
N ASP A 147 -17.60 10.82 28.65
CA ASP A 147 -17.40 12.08 29.36
C ASP A 147 -18.50 12.34 30.40
N THR A 148 -19.75 11.90 30.13
CA THR A 148 -20.91 12.25 30.98
C THR A 148 -21.28 11.18 31.99
N SER A 149 -20.87 9.92 31.79
CA SER A 149 -21.25 8.79 32.65
C SER A 149 -20.30 8.62 33.84
N ALA A 150 -20.50 9.40 34.91
CA ALA A 150 -19.68 9.37 36.10
C ALA A 150 -19.66 7.98 36.83
N ASN A 151 -20.67 7.14 36.63
CA ASN A 151 -20.83 5.85 37.32
C ASN A 151 -20.59 4.64 36.38
N MET A 152 -19.92 4.83 35.23
CA MET A 152 -19.60 3.72 34.33
C MET A 152 -18.60 2.77 34.99
N SER A 153 -18.86 1.46 34.88
CA SER A 153 -17.90 0.47 35.39
C SER A 153 -16.57 0.54 34.60
N HIS A 154 -15.46 0.16 35.25
CA HIS A 154 -14.15 0.10 34.58
C HIS A 154 -14.17 -0.77 33.31
N MET A 155 -14.96 -1.88 33.33
CA MET A 155 -15.11 -2.77 32.20
C MET A 155 -15.85 -2.09 31.04
N ASP A 156 -16.97 -1.43 31.32
CA ASP A 156 -17.78 -0.75 30.28
C ASP A 156 -17.00 0.42 29.67
N LYS A 157 -16.24 1.15 30.49
CA LYS A 157 -15.35 2.23 30.03
C LYS A 157 -14.32 1.69 29.05
N ALA A 158 -13.58 0.63 29.40
CA ALA A 158 -12.58 0.01 28.55
C ALA A 158 -13.16 -0.54 27.24
N LEU A 159 -14.36 -1.14 27.29
CA LEU A 159 -15.06 -1.61 26.09
C LEU A 159 -15.47 -0.46 25.18
N THR A 160 -15.95 0.64 25.74
CA THR A 160 -16.36 1.83 24.97
C THR A 160 -15.14 2.53 24.35
N GLU A 161 -14.06 2.72 25.11
CA GLU A 161 -12.79 3.25 24.59
C GLU A 161 -12.25 2.39 23.42
N ARG A 162 -12.29 1.06 23.59
CA ARG A 162 -11.91 0.13 22.52
C ARG A 162 -12.80 0.29 21.29
N ARG A 163 -14.12 0.42 21.47
CA ARG A 163 -15.06 0.65 20.38
C ARG A 163 -14.77 1.94 19.63
N VAL A 164 -14.43 3.03 20.32
CA VAL A 164 -14.02 4.31 19.73
C VAL A 164 -12.74 4.13 18.91
N SER A 165 -11.72 3.46 19.45
CA SER A 165 -10.48 3.16 18.72
C SER A 165 -10.74 2.31 17.46
N ASP A 166 -11.54 1.25 17.57
CA ASP A 166 -11.93 0.40 16.42
C ASP A 166 -12.69 1.19 15.33
N LEU A 167 -13.52 2.17 15.71
CA LEU A 167 -14.23 3.04 14.78
C LEU A 167 -13.29 4.06 14.11
N ARG A 168 -12.40 4.68 14.87
CA ARG A 168 -11.39 5.60 14.33
C ARG A 168 -10.47 4.92 13.33
N ALA A 169 -10.08 3.66 13.60
CA ALA A 169 -9.29 2.85 12.68
C ALA A 169 -10.00 2.57 11.33
N LYS A 170 -11.35 2.62 11.29
CA LYS A 170 -12.13 2.45 10.05
C LYS A 170 -12.16 3.70 9.17
N ILE A 171 -11.93 4.88 9.76
CA ILE A 171 -11.99 6.17 9.07
C ILE A 171 -10.67 6.96 9.23
N PRO A 172 -9.52 6.35 8.92
CA PRO A 172 -8.22 6.99 9.11
C PRO A 172 -8.17 8.31 8.35
N GLN A 173 -7.56 9.32 8.96
CA GLN A 173 -7.44 10.64 8.38
C GLN A 173 -5.98 10.94 8.03
N VAL A 174 -5.74 11.17 6.74
CA VAL A 174 -4.47 11.67 6.21
C VAL A 174 -4.67 13.13 5.82
N THR A 175 -3.88 14.02 6.40
CA THR A 175 -3.96 15.46 6.16
C THR A 175 -3.02 15.89 5.03
N SER A 176 -3.21 17.12 4.52
CA SER A 176 -2.23 17.75 3.61
C SER A 176 -0.88 17.92 4.30
N GLY A 177 -0.89 18.30 5.60
CA GLY A 177 0.34 18.42 6.39
C GLY A 177 1.13 17.12 6.47
N ASP A 178 0.48 15.96 6.63
CA ASP A 178 1.15 14.66 6.58
C ASP A 178 1.87 14.44 5.25
N LYS A 179 1.18 14.77 4.13
CA LYS A 179 1.76 14.63 2.78
C LYS A 179 2.96 15.55 2.58
N ASP A 180 2.88 16.79 3.06
CA ASP A 180 3.95 17.77 2.91
C ASP A 180 5.18 17.40 3.74
N GLN A 181 5.00 16.94 4.98
CA GLN A 181 6.08 16.43 5.81
C GLN A 181 6.78 15.23 5.16
N ILE A 182 6.02 14.30 4.59
CA ILE A 182 6.59 13.14 3.90
C ILE A 182 7.36 13.57 2.64
N LYS A 183 6.84 14.53 1.85
CA LYS A 183 7.56 15.06 0.69
C LYS A 183 8.88 15.73 1.08
N GLN A 184 8.90 16.46 2.20
CA GLN A 184 10.13 17.06 2.75
C GLN A 184 11.13 15.97 3.18
N LEU A 185 10.66 14.93 3.88
CA LEU A 185 11.46 13.76 4.23
C LEU A 185 12.11 13.13 2.99
N LEU A 186 11.30 12.82 1.96
CA LEU A 186 11.77 12.17 0.75
C LEU A 186 12.78 13.04 -0.01
N TYR A 187 12.53 14.35 -0.08
CA TYR A 187 13.44 15.31 -0.69
C TYR A 187 14.79 15.33 0.03
N GLY A 188 14.80 15.50 1.36
CA GLY A 188 16.02 15.49 2.17
C GLY A 188 16.77 14.16 2.12
N ALA A 189 16.07 13.04 2.01
CA ALA A 189 16.66 11.72 1.85
C ALA A 189 17.16 11.44 0.42
N GLY A 190 17.02 12.36 -0.54
CA GLY A 190 17.38 12.14 -1.94
C GLY A 190 16.58 10.98 -2.56
N VAL A 191 15.27 10.96 -2.31
CA VAL A 191 14.35 9.94 -2.83
C VAL A 191 13.41 10.57 -3.84
N LEU A 192 13.31 9.96 -5.02
CA LEU A 192 12.38 10.40 -6.04
C LEU A 192 10.93 10.21 -5.58
N PHE A 193 10.14 11.26 -5.71
CA PHE A 193 8.70 11.19 -5.54
C PHE A 193 7.97 12.05 -6.58
N VAL A 194 6.82 11.57 -7.01
CA VAL A 194 5.95 12.25 -7.97
C VAL A 194 4.50 12.20 -7.50
N SER A 195 3.70 13.16 -7.93
CA SER A 195 2.24 13.13 -7.77
C SER A 195 1.63 12.84 -9.14
N ALA A 196 0.86 11.78 -9.24
CA ALA A 196 0.10 11.47 -10.45
C ALA A 196 -0.90 12.59 -10.77
N SER A 197 -1.27 12.75 -12.02
CA SER A 197 -2.34 13.68 -12.42
C SER A 197 -3.70 13.21 -11.93
N GLY A 198 -3.92 11.89 -11.95
CA GLY A 198 -5.07 11.17 -11.44
C GLY A 198 -4.72 10.30 -10.24
N GLU A 199 -5.12 9.04 -10.28
CA GLU A 199 -4.80 8.05 -9.25
C GLU A 199 -3.35 7.56 -9.38
N ALA A 200 -2.70 7.34 -8.23
CA ALA A 200 -1.36 6.76 -8.18
C ALA A 200 -1.32 5.37 -8.85
N ASP A 201 -2.40 4.60 -8.71
CA ASP A 201 -2.53 3.24 -9.24
C ASP A 201 -2.29 3.14 -10.74
N ASP A 202 -2.77 4.12 -11.52
CA ASP A 202 -2.58 4.16 -12.97
C ASP A 202 -1.10 4.34 -13.33
N PHE A 203 -0.41 5.23 -12.61
CA PHE A 203 1.01 5.47 -12.82
C PHE A 203 1.87 4.31 -12.31
N LEU A 204 1.55 3.73 -11.16
CA LEU A 204 2.20 2.52 -10.63
C LEU A 204 2.09 1.34 -11.61
N GLY A 205 0.89 1.11 -12.15
CA GLY A 205 0.66 0.10 -13.19
C GLY A 205 1.47 0.38 -14.47
N TYR A 206 1.54 1.64 -14.91
CA TYR A 206 2.36 2.04 -16.05
C TYR A 206 3.84 1.73 -15.80
N LEU A 207 4.41 2.14 -14.67
CA LEU A 207 5.82 1.90 -14.32
C LEU A 207 6.17 0.42 -14.28
N ALA A 208 5.25 -0.41 -13.79
CA ALA A 208 5.45 -1.86 -13.74
C ALA A 208 5.41 -2.50 -15.13
N ARG A 209 4.45 -2.11 -15.99
CA ARG A 209 4.31 -2.64 -17.35
C ARG A 209 5.44 -2.19 -18.28
N SER A 210 5.89 -0.94 -18.15
CA SER A 210 7.03 -0.40 -18.92
C SER A 210 8.38 -0.99 -18.50
N GLY A 211 8.45 -1.69 -17.35
CA GLY A 211 9.69 -2.23 -16.81
C GLY A 211 10.54 -1.20 -16.05
N GLU A 212 10.03 0.03 -15.89
CA GLU A 212 10.71 1.10 -15.14
C GLU A 212 10.92 0.73 -13.68
N VAL A 213 10.04 -0.12 -13.13
CA VAL A 213 10.18 -0.68 -11.78
C VAL A 213 9.97 -2.19 -11.80
N GLN A 214 10.68 -2.89 -10.92
CA GLN A 214 10.62 -4.34 -10.80
C GLN A 214 9.55 -4.82 -9.82
N ALA A 215 9.16 -3.96 -8.88
CA ALA A 215 8.11 -4.26 -7.90
C ALA A 215 7.32 -3.02 -7.52
N VAL A 216 6.12 -3.23 -7.00
CA VAL A 216 5.27 -2.19 -6.40
C VAL A 216 4.94 -2.57 -4.97
N ILE A 217 5.08 -1.62 -4.04
CA ILE A 217 4.59 -1.78 -2.66
C ILE A 217 3.20 -1.14 -2.57
N SER A 218 2.17 -1.96 -2.37
CA SER A 218 0.80 -1.52 -2.11
C SER A 218 0.01 -2.59 -1.34
N THR A 219 -1.06 -2.21 -0.66
CA THR A 219 -2.03 -3.15 -0.10
C THR A 219 -3.16 -3.47 -1.07
N ASP A 220 -3.23 -2.74 -2.17
CA ASP A 220 -4.29 -2.92 -3.16
C ASP A 220 -3.96 -4.07 -4.10
N MET A 221 -4.84 -5.07 -4.11
CA MET A 221 -4.71 -6.23 -5.01
C MET A 221 -5.03 -5.89 -6.46
N ASP A 222 -5.63 -4.73 -6.74
CA ASP A 222 -5.88 -4.24 -8.10
C ASP A 222 -4.58 -4.06 -8.88
N MET A 223 -3.46 -3.88 -8.18
CA MET A 223 -2.12 -3.82 -8.78
C MET A 223 -1.80 -5.05 -9.62
N LEU A 224 -2.27 -6.25 -9.22
CA LEU A 224 -2.09 -7.48 -9.99
C LEU A 224 -2.83 -7.40 -11.34
N ALA A 225 -4.07 -6.91 -11.32
CA ALA A 225 -4.87 -6.71 -12.53
C ALA A 225 -4.37 -5.53 -13.39
N ARG A 226 -3.55 -4.62 -12.81
CA ARG A 226 -2.87 -3.52 -13.53
C ARG A 226 -1.52 -3.93 -14.13
N GLY A 227 -1.17 -5.21 -14.07
CA GLY A 227 0.05 -5.77 -14.69
C GLY A 227 1.31 -5.66 -13.85
N VAL A 228 1.18 -5.40 -12.55
CA VAL A 228 2.32 -5.47 -11.63
C VAL A 228 2.77 -6.93 -11.50
N ARG A 229 4.00 -7.22 -11.89
CA ARG A 229 4.54 -8.59 -11.85
C ARG A 229 4.90 -9.04 -10.45
N LEU A 230 5.42 -8.13 -9.63
CA LEU A 230 5.80 -8.38 -8.24
C LEU A 230 5.14 -7.34 -7.35
N LEU A 231 4.07 -7.74 -6.67
CA LEU A 231 3.39 -6.92 -5.67
C LEU A 231 3.95 -7.25 -4.29
N ILE A 232 4.45 -6.23 -3.61
CA ILE A 232 4.90 -6.31 -2.22
C ILE A 232 3.78 -5.77 -1.33
N THR A 233 3.20 -6.64 -0.51
CA THR A 233 2.10 -6.24 0.37
C THR A 233 2.53 -6.25 1.83
N PRO A 234 2.28 -5.17 2.58
CA PRO A 234 2.53 -5.13 4.02
C PRO A 234 1.59 -6.06 4.79
N GLU A 235 2.14 -6.92 5.64
CA GLU A 235 1.36 -7.72 6.60
C GLU A 235 1.14 -6.94 7.91
N THR A 236 2.12 -6.11 8.32
CA THR A 236 2.04 -5.24 9.50
C THR A 236 1.97 -3.77 9.10
N ALA A 237 1.37 -2.94 9.94
CA ALA A 237 1.18 -1.51 9.66
C ALA A 237 2.49 -0.72 9.69
N ASP A 238 3.47 -1.18 10.47
CA ASP A 238 4.82 -0.62 10.56
C ASP A 238 5.75 -1.10 9.42
N LEU A 239 5.21 -1.89 8.48
CA LEU A 239 5.91 -2.46 7.33
C LEU A 239 7.11 -3.34 7.70
N THR A 240 7.17 -3.88 8.92
CA THR A 240 8.27 -4.76 9.33
C THR A 240 8.15 -6.15 8.69
N VAL A 241 6.94 -6.58 8.39
CA VAL A 241 6.65 -7.84 7.70
C VAL A 241 6.00 -7.55 6.36
N LEU A 242 6.69 -7.93 5.29
CA LEU A 242 6.23 -7.78 3.91
C LEU A 242 6.15 -9.15 3.25
N THR A 243 5.17 -9.31 2.38
CA THR A 243 4.94 -10.50 1.55
C THR A 243 5.03 -10.11 0.08
N ALA A 244 5.78 -10.87 -0.70
CA ALA A 244 5.82 -10.77 -2.15
C ALA A 244 4.73 -11.66 -2.77
N ILE A 245 4.00 -11.13 -3.73
CA ILE A 245 3.02 -11.85 -4.56
C ILE A 245 3.48 -11.78 -6.00
N HIS A 246 3.77 -12.94 -6.57
CA HIS A 246 4.22 -13.07 -7.95
C HIS A 246 3.01 -13.31 -8.86
N THR A 247 2.68 -12.35 -9.72
CA THR A 247 1.51 -12.42 -10.63
C THR A 247 1.57 -13.65 -11.53
N ASP A 248 2.74 -13.97 -12.09
CA ASP A 248 2.89 -15.14 -12.96
C ASP A 248 2.56 -16.45 -12.22
N LEU A 249 2.92 -16.55 -10.93
CA LEU A 249 2.57 -17.70 -10.10
C LEU A 249 1.08 -17.71 -9.76
N VAL A 250 0.47 -16.54 -9.53
CA VAL A 250 -0.98 -16.41 -9.34
C VAL A 250 -1.71 -16.94 -10.56
N LEU A 251 -1.35 -16.46 -11.75
CA LEU A 251 -1.95 -16.89 -13.02
C LEU A 251 -1.81 -18.40 -13.24
N LYS A 252 -0.61 -18.92 -13.02
CA LYS A 252 -0.34 -20.37 -13.13
C LYS A 252 -1.18 -21.19 -12.14
N CYS A 253 -1.29 -20.77 -10.88
CA CYS A 253 -2.08 -21.46 -9.86
C CYS A 253 -3.59 -21.43 -10.17
N LEU A 254 -4.08 -20.34 -10.78
CA LEU A 254 -5.48 -20.20 -11.16
C LEU A 254 -5.77 -20.87 -12.52
N GLY A 255 -4.76 -21.15 -13.33
CA GLY A 255 -4.89 -21.65 -14.70
C GLY A 255 -5.57 -20.63 -15.60
N LEU A 256 -5.16 -19.35 -15.52
CA LEU A 256 -5.69 -18.23 -16.28
C LEU A 256 -4.58 -17.56 -17.09
N THR A 257 -4.95 -17.00 -18.26
CA THR A 257 -4.13 -15.96 -18.90
C THR A 257 -4.28 -14.66 -18.12
N TYR A 258 -3.44 -13.66 -18.41
CA TYR A 258 -3.56 -12.35 -17.78
C TYR A 258 -4.90 -11.66 -18.12
N GLU A 259 -5.34 -11.74 -19.38
CA GLU A 259 -6.62 -11.19 -19.83
C GLU A 259 -7.79 -11.86 -19.09
N GLN A 260 -7.80 -13.20 -19.00
CA GLN A 260 -8.81 -13.94 -18.24
C GLN A 260 -8.79 -13.55 -16.74
N PHE A 261 -7.62 -13.27 -16.18
CA PHE A 261 -7.52 -12.80 -14.79
C PHE A 261 -8.15 -11.43 -14.62
N VAL A 262 -7.93 -10.49 -15.55
CA VAL A 262 -8.57 -9.17 -15.53
C VAL A 262 -10.09 -9.30 -15.67
N ASP A 263 -10.57 -10.14 -16.58
CA ASP A 263 -12.00 -10.42 -16.71
C ASP A 263 -12.60 -10.98 -15.42
N ALA A 264 -11.93 -11.93 -14.78
CA ALA A 264 -12.34 -12.45 -13.48
C ALA A 264 -12.42 -11.34 -12.41
N CYS A 265 -11.44 -10.43 -12.40
CA CYS A 265 -11.42 -9.28 -11.49
C CYS A 265 -12.61 -8.34 -11.73
N VAL A 266 -12.97 -8.07 -12.98
CA VAL A 266 -14.15 -7.27 -13.32
C VAL A 266 -15.43 -7.96 -12.87
N LEU A 267 -15.56 -9.27 -13.09
CA LEU A 267 -16.72 -10.07 -12.61
C LEU A 267 -16.86 -10.06 -11.09
N MET A 268 -15.75 -10.01 -10.34
CA MET A 268 -15.77 -9.86 -8.88
C MET A 268 -16.28 -8.49 -8.44
N GLY A 269 -16.19 -7.49 -9.31
CA GLY A 269 -16.56 -6.10 -9.09
C GLY A 269 -15.36 -5.24 -8.69
N THR A 270 -15.22 -4.13 -9.39
CA THR A 270 -14.18 -3.12 -9.23
C THR A 270 -14.81 -1.76 -8.89
N ASP A 271 -13.98 -0.79 -8.55
CA ASP A 271 -14.43 0.59 -8.33
C ASP A 271 -15.02 1.25 -9.63
N TYR A 272 -14.85 0.60 -10.78
CA TYR A 272 -15.34 1.08 -12.11
C TYR A 272 -16.62 0.40 -12.57
N THR A 273 -17.05 -0.71 -11.95
CA THR A 273 -18.23 -1.46 -12.41
C THR A 273 -19.56 -0.90 -11.92
N GLY A 274 -19.54 0.13 -11.05
CA GLY A 274 -20.76 0.76 -10.54
C GLY A 274 -21.48 -0.05 -9.46
N ARG A 275 -22.52 0.56 -8.86
CA ARG A 275 -23.28 -0.02 -7.73
C ARG A 275 -24.21 -1.14 -8.14
N GLU A 276 -24.79 -1.03 -9.31
CA GLU A 276 -25.84 -1.95 -9.82
C GLU A 276 -25.25 -3.22 -10.40
N PHE A 277 -23.93 -3.26 -10.61
CA PHE A 277 -23.26 -4.42 -11.16
C PHE A 277 -23.39 -5.64 -10.24
N LYS A 278 -23.96 -6.71 -10.75
CA LYS A 278 -24.13 -7.97 -10.04
C LYS A 278 -22.80 -8.73 -9.97
N THR A 279 -22.08 -8.54 -8.90
CA THR A 279 -20.77 -9.16 -8.68
C THR A 279 -20.87 -10.67 -8.47
N MET A 280 -19.85 -11.39 -8.96
CA MET A 280 -19.69 -12.83 -8.75
C MET A 280 -18.78 -13.11 -7.54
N LYS A 281 -18.96 -14.25 -6.91
CA LYS A 281 -17.97 -14.76 -5.95
C LYS A 281 -16.65 -15.06 -6.69
N PRO A 282 -15.48 -14.89 -6.04
CA PRO A 282 -14.19 -15.10 -6.71
C PRO A 282 -14.03 -16.47 -7.38
N VAL A 283 -14.55 -17.53 -6.77
CA VAL A 283 -14.50 -18.90 -7.35
C VAL A 283 -15.26 -18.97 -8.66
N ASP A 284 -16.47 -18.40 -8.68
CA ASP A 284 -17.36 -18.43 -9.85
C ASP A 284 -16.84 -17.51 -10.95
N ALA A 285 -16.31 -16.34 -10.58
CA ALA A 285 -15.68 -15.40 -11.51
C ALA A 285 -14.46 -16.02 -12.24
N VAL A 286 -13.59 -16.69 -11.49
CA VAL A 286 -12.45 -17.41 -12.05
C VAL A 286 -12.89 -18.56 -12.96
N ALA A 287 -13.93 -19.31 -12.59
CA ALA A 287 -14.47 -20.37 -13.42
C ALA A 287 -15.07 -19.84 -14.73
N ALA A 288 -15.85 -18.76 -14.66
CA ALA A 288 -16.43 -18.09 -15.81
C ALA A 288 -15.34 -17.53 -16.76
N ALA A 289 -14.33 -16.86 -16.22
CA ALA A 289 -13.25 -16.29 -17.03
C ALA A 289 -12.45 -17.35 -17.84
N LYS A 290 -12.34 -18.58 -17.32
CA LYS A 290 -11.68 -19.69 -18.05
C LYS A 290 -12.37 -20.07 -19.36
N THR A 291 -13.69 -19.88 -19.42
CA THR A 291 -14.46 -20.19 -20.64
C THR A 291 -14.41 -19.09 -21.68
N GLY A 292 -13.77 -17.97 -21.38
CA GLY A 292 -13.77 -16.75 -22.19
C GLY A 292 -15.01 -15.89 -21.95
N ILE A 293 -14.81 -14.62 -21.72
CA ILE A 293 -15.88 -13.66 -21.48
C ILE A 293 -16.09 -12.81 -22.74
N VAL A 294 -17.34 -12.78 -23.20
CA VAL A 294 -17.81 -11.85 -24.22
C VAL A 294 -18.72 -10.83 -23.52
N TRP A 295 -18.24 -9.63 -23.35
CA TRP A 295 -19.03 -8.58 -22.72
C TRP A 295 -20.21 -8.15 -23.62
N PRO A 296 -21.44 -8.20 -23.14
CA PRO A 296 -22.61 -7.89 -23.97
C PRO A 296 -22.63 -6.44 -24.42
N SER A 297 -23.32 -6.15 -25.53
CA SER A 297 -23.55 -4.79 -26.05
C SER A 297 -24.66 -4.06 -25.31
N THR A 298 -24.64 -4.10 -23.96
CA THR A 298 -25.55 -3.43 -23.05
C THR A 298 -24.80 -2.36 -22.27
N ALA A 299 -25.52 -1.47 -21.57
CA ALA A 299 -24.91 -0.48 -20.69
C ALA A 299 -24.00 -1.11 -19.63
N GLU A 300 -24.42 -2.24 -19.06
CA GLU A 300 -23.64 -3.00 -18.09
C GLU A 300 -22.36 -3.59 -18.73
N GLY A 301 -22.46 -4.16 -19.93
CA GLY A 301 -21.32 -4.66 -20.67
C GLY A 301 -20.34 -3.55 -21.08
N GLU A 302 -20.83 -2.34 -21.34
CA GLU A 302 -19.97 -1.18 -21.59
C GLU A 302 -19.20 -0.78 -20.33
N LEU A 303 -19.84 -0.75 -19.16
CA LEU A 303 -19.17 -0.50 -17.88
C LEU A 303 -18.07 -1.56 -17.62
N CYS A 304 -18.31 -2.82 -17.98
CA CYS A 304 -17.31 -3.88 -17.85
C CYS A 304 -16.13 -3.64 -18.80
N ARG A 305 -16.37 -3.25 -20.07
CA ARG A 305 -15.29 -2.90 -21.00
C ARG A 305 -14.46 -1.71 -20.51
N VAL A 306 -15.11 -0.68 -19.97
CA VAL A 306 -14.42 0.45 -19.34
C VAL A 306 -13.59 0.00 -18.16
N ALA A 307 -14.11 -0.89 -17.30
CA ALA A 307 -13.38 -1.44 -16.17
C ALA A 307 -12.15 -2.26 -16.62
N VAL A 308 -12.29 -3.12 -17.63
CA VAL A 308 -11.17 -3.86 -18.24
C VAL A 308 -10.12 -2.90 -18.77
N SER A 309 -10.51 -1.91 -19.57
CA SER A 309 -9.60 -0.90 -20.14
C SER A 309 -8.88 -0.11 -19.04
N SER A 310 -9.59 0.27 -17.97
CA SER A 310 -9.00 0.98 -16.84
C SER A 310 -7.97 0.16 -16.08
N LEU A 311 -8.22 -1.13 -15.89
CA LEU A 311 -7.27 -2.04 -15.25
C LEU A 311 -6.05 -2.30 -16.16
N HIS A 312 -6.25 -2.51 -17.44
CA HIS A 312 -5.14 -2.67 -18.38
C HIS A 312 -4.32 -1.39 -18.57
N GLY A 313 -4.92 -0.21 -18.35
CA GLY A 313 -4.26 1.08 -18.54
C GLY A 313 -3.72 1.24 -19.97
N THR A 314 -4.39 0.64 -20.93
CA THR A 314 -4.00 0.67 -22.34
C THR A 314 -4.16 2.08 -22.92
N GLY A 315 -3.18 2.52 -23.70
CA GLY A 315 -3.22 3.82 -24.39
C GLY A 315 -2.81 5.03 -23.56
N LYS A 316 -2.57 4.89 -22.24
CA LYS A 316 -2.05 5.99 -21.42
C LYS A 316 -0.53 6.11 -21.58
N THR A 317 -0.08 7.33 -21.83
CA THR A 317 1.34 7.71 -21.86
C THR A 317 1.76 8.37 -20.55
N VAL A 318 3.06 8.59 -20.35
CA VAL A 318 3.57 9.31 -19.17
C VAL A 318 2.97 10.71 -19.10
N SER A 319 2.76 11.40 -20.22
CA SER A 319 2.15 12.73 -20.28
C SER A 319 0.68 12.75 -19.85
N ASP A 320 -0.04 11.64 -19.98
CA ASP A 320 -1.41 11.53 -19.46
C ASP A 320 -1.44 11.29 -17.94
N LEU A 321 -0.36 10.72 -17.42
CA LEU A 321 -0.25 10.27 -16.03
C LEU A 321 0.49 11.27 -15.14
N LEU A 322 1.33 12.13 -15.70
CA LEU A 322 2.05 13.19 -15.00
C LEU A 322 1.83 14.54 -15.69
N ASN A 323 1.61 15.59 -14.91
CA ASN A 323 1.67 16.95 -15.46
C ASN A 323 3.13 17.37 -15.74
N GLU A 324 3.32 18.48 -16.45
CA GLU A 324 4.64 18.96 -16.86
C GLU A 324 5.65 19.06 -15.71
N THR A 325 5.22 19.59 -14.55
CA THR A 325 6.09 19.73 -13.37
C THR A 325 6.51 18.36 -12.82
N GLN A 326 5.61 17.40 -12.77
CA GLN A 326 5.92 16.05 -12.27
C GLN A 326 6.73 15.26 -13.32
N MET A 327 6.49 15.49 -14.59
CA MET A 327 7.31 14.96 -15.68
C MET A 327 8.75 15.44 -15.59
N ALA A 328 8.97 16.74 -15.36
CA ALA A 328 10.31 17.28 -15.17
C ALA A 328 11.02 16.62 -13.98
N LYS A 329 10.34 16.44 -12.84
CA LYS A 329 10.89 15.70 -11.69
C LYS A 329 11.23 14.25 -12.02
N TRP A 330 10.37 13.58 -12.78
CA TRP A 330 10.59 12.20 -13.22
C TRP A 330 11.87 12.08 -14.07
N ILE A 331 12.05 12.99 -15.01
CA ILE A 331 13.21 13.02 -15.91
C ILE A 331 14.49 13.37 -15.16
N GLN A 332 14.45 14.34 -14.24
CA GLN A 332 15.60 14.73 -13.42
C GLN A 332 16.06 13.64 -12.45
N GLY A 333 15.13 12.76 -12.06
CA GLY A 333 15.41 11.73 -11.07
C GLY A 333 15.40 12.26 -9.62
N PRO A 334 16.01 11.51 -8.67
CA PRO A 334 16.01 11.89 -7.27
C PRO A 334 16.80 13.21 -7.04
N PRO A 335 16.34 14.04 -6.09
CA PRO A 335 17.06 15.27 -5.73
C PRO A 335 18.44 14.93 -5.14
N ALA A 336 19.38 15.87 -5.27
CA ALA A 336 20.65 15.78 -4.58
C ALA A 336 20.42 15.76 -3.05
N ARG A 337 21.27 15.03 -2.34
CA ARG A 337 21.23 15.02 -0.88
C ARG A 337 21.64 16.37 -0.31
N GLU A 338 20.86 16.86 0.63
CA GLU A 338 21.21 17.98 1.48
C GLU A 338 21.62 17.43 2.86
N ALA A 339 22.92 17.36 3.14
CA ALA A 339 23.46 16.78 4.37
C ALA A 339 22.82 17.42 5.63
N ALA A 340 22.71 18.75 5.66
CA ALA A 340 22.08 19.47 6.77
C ALA A 340 20.60 19.10 6.99
N THR A 341 19.85 18.83 5.91
CA THR A 341 18.46 18.38 5.99
C THR A 341 18.37 16.97 6.55
N ILE A 342 19.27 16.07 6.14
CA ILE A 342 19.31 14.69 6.65
C ILE A 342 19.66 14.67 8.13
N GLU A 343 20.64 15.46 8.57
CA GLU A 343 21.03 15.58 9.98
C GLU A 343 19.86 16.10 10.83
N LYS A 344 19.22 17.20 10.41
CA LYS A 344 18.06 17.75 11.09
C LYS A 344 16.92 16.75 11.21
N MET A 345 16.63 15.99 10.15
CA MET A 345 15.61 14.94 10.16
C MET A 345 16.00 13.79 11.07
N ALA A 346 17.27 13.39 11.06
CA ALA A 346 17.76 12.33 11.92
C ALA A 346 17.63 12.68 13.41
N GLU A 347 17.86 13.95 13.77
CA GLU A 347 17.64 14.45 15.14
C GLU A 347 16.16 14.50 15.49
N GLU A 348 15.34 15.09 14.62
CA GLU A 348 13.90 15.27 14.82
C GLU A 348 13.16 13.94 14.96
N TYR A 349 13.56 12.92 14.18
CA TYR A 349 12.92 11.60 14.18
C TYR A 349 13.69 10.53 14.97
N GLY A 350 14.75 10.93 15.69
CA GLY A 350 15.52 10.02 16.56
C GLY A 350 16.18 8.88 15.80
N TRP A 351 16.69 9.15 14.59
CA TRP A 351 17.35 8.12 13.80
C TRP A 351 18.70 7.70 14.43
N PRO A 352 19.01 6.41 14.47
CA PRO A 352 20.31 5.95 14.93
C PRO A 352 21.46 6.54 14.09
N ASP A 353 22.56 6.93 14.72
CA ASP A 353 23.70 7.59 14.05
C ASP A 353 24.24 6.79 12.86
N LYS A 354 24.22 5.46 12.97
CA LYS A 354 24.61 4.57 11.88
C LYS A 354 23.76 4.67 10.61
N TRP A 355 22.55 5.22 10.69
CA TRP A 355 21.68 5.42 9.53
C TRP A 355 21.96 6.74 8.83
N ARG A 356 22.47 7.75 9.56
CA ARG A 356 22.87 9.06 9.00
C ARG A 356 23.95 8.93 7.95
N VAL A 357 24.87 7.97 8.13
CA VAL A 357 26.01 7.76 7.21
C VAL A 357 25.60 6.98 5.94
N GLN A 358 24.49 6.26 5.96
CA GLN A 358 24.06 5.36 4.89
C GLN A 358 22.93 5.93 4.01
N LEU A 359 22.30 7.02 4.44
CA LEU A 359 21.34 7.79 3.65
C LEU A 359 22.06 8.85 2.82
#